data_388b826c30aed6df96bec4ef9aba92ef
#
_entry.id   388b826c30aed6df96bec4ef9aba92ef
#
_cell.length_a   1.000
_cell.length_b   1.000
_cell.length_c   1.000
_cell.angle_alpha   90.00
_cell.angle_beta   90.00
_cell.angle_gamma   90.00
#
_symmetry.space_group_name_H-M   'P 1'
#
loop_
_entity.id
_entity.type
_entity.pdbx_description
1 polymer ?
#
loop_
_entity_poly.entity_id
_entity_poly.type
_entity_poly.pdbx_seq_one_letter_code
_entity_poly.pdbx_strand_id
1 'polypeptide(L)'
;MLSEELVREALKDVYDPELQYNIIDLGLVYDVQINDGSVHILMTLTTPACPIGPMLIDQVQELVGFLPGVKDVDVEIAFDPPWSPEMMSEGARADMGFD
;
A
#
# COMPACT_ATOMS: atom_id res chain seq x y z
N MET A 1 -9.90 -16.60 -6.78
CA MET A 1 -10.49 -16.34 -5.47
C MET A 1 -9.81 -15.16 -4.79
N LEU A 2 -10.59 -14.25 -4.24
CA LEU A 2 -10.03 -13.06 -3.59
C LEU A 2 -9.29 -13.43 -2.31
N SER A 3 -8.06 -12.96 -2.18
CA SER A 3 -7.23 -13.26 -1.01
C SER A 3 -6.34 -12.06 -0.69
N GLU A 4 -5.79 -12.05 0.53
CA GLU A 4 -4.86 -11.00 0.92
C GLU A 4 -3.64 -10.99 0.00
N GLU A 5 -3.13 -12.16 -0.38
CA GLU A 5 -2.00 -12.24 -1.30
C GLU A 5 -2.30 -11.59 -2.64
N LEU A 6 -3.49 -11.84 -3.18
CA LEU A 6 -3.90 -11.25 -4.45
C LEU A 6 -3.97 -9.73 -4.36
N VAL A 7 -4.52 -9.23 -3.26
CA VAL A 7 -4.60 -7.79 -3.03
C VAL A 7 -3.19 -7.20 -2.93
N ARG A 8 -2.31 -7.83 -2.18
CA ARG A 8 -0.93 -7.34 -2.02
C ARG A 8 -0.17 -7.36 -3.35
N GLU A 9 -0.39 -8.39 -4.17
CA GLU A 9 0.23 -8.43 -5.50
C GLU A 9 -0.25 -7.28 -6.38
N ALA A 10 -1.54 -6.97 -6.33
CA ALA A 10 -2.08 -5.84 -7.08
C ALA A 10 -1.47 -4.52 -6.59
N LEU A 11 -1.26 -4.40 -5.29
CA LEU A 11 -0.70 -3.18 -4.72
C LEU A 11 0.77 -2.95 -5.11
N LYS A 12 1.46 -3.97 -5.58
CA LYS A 12 2.83 -3.79 -6.10
C LYS A 12 2.86 -2.96 -7.37
N ASP A 13 1.72 -2.72 -8.00
CA ASP A 13 1.63 -1.84 -9.15
C ASP A 13 1.37 -0.38 -8.76
N VAL A 14 1.23 -0.10 -7.47
CA VAL A 14 1.09 1.26 -6.96
C VAL A 14 2.45 1.76 -6.50
N TYR A 15 2.92 2.85 -7.10
CA TYR A 15 4.24 3.38 -6.84
C TYR A 15 4.16 4.74 -6.14
N ASP A 16 5.00 4.91 -5.12
CA ASP A 16 5.21 6.21 -4.50
C ASP A 16 6.05 7.05 -5.46
N PRO A 17 5.53 8.18 -5.98
CA PRO A 17 6.28 8.97 -6.95
C PRO A 17 7.51 9.67 -6.37
N GLU A 18 7.56 9.88 -5.06
CA GLU A 18 8.73 10.49 -4.43
C GLU A 18 9.89 9.52 -4.34
N LEU A 19 9.60 8.27 -3.98
CA LEU A 19 10.62 7.24 -3.80
C LEU A 19 10.76 6.35 -5.03
N GLN A 20 9.82 6.41 -5.96
CA GLN A 20 9.82 5.63 -7.20
C GLN A 20 9.91 4.13 -6.95
N TYR A 21 9.17 3.67 -5.94
CA TYR A 21 9.16 2.27 -5.56
C TYR A 21 7.73 1.87 -5.17
N ASN A 22 7.39 0.58 -5.30
CA ASN A 22 6.03 0.14 -4.99
C ASN A 22 5.77 0.19 -3.48
N ILE A 23 4.51 0.43 -3.12
CA ILE A 23 4.14 0.67 -1.73
C ILE A 23 4.24 -0.57 -0.84
N ILE A 24 4.19 -1.76 -1.43
CA ILE A 24 4.35 -3.01 -0.66
C ILE A 24 5.79 -3.14 -0.18
N ASP A 25 6.76 -3.00 -1.09
CA ASP A 25 8.17 -3.13 -0.72
C ASP A 25 8.65 -1.96 0.14
N LEU A 26 8.00 -0.80 0.02
CA LEU A 26 8.31 0.32 0.91
C LEU A 26 7.79 0.12 2.34
N GLY A 27 6.91 -0.87 2.54
CA GLY A 27 6.36 -1.10 3.87
C GLY A 27 5.26 -0.12 4.24
N LEU A 28 4.61 0.47 3.26
CA LEU A 28 3.54 1.44 3.51
C LEU A 28 2.20 0.80 3.80
N VAL A 29 2.01 -0.47 3.46
CA VAL A 29 0.76 -1.19 3.71
C VAL A 29 0.92 -1.96 5.01
N TYR A 30 0.13 -1.59 6.02
CA TYR A 30 0.23 -2.19 7.35
C TYR A 30 -0.70 -3.39 7.52
N ASP A 31 -1.88 -3.35 6.91
CA ASP A 31 -2.83 -4.43 7.06
C ASP A 31 -3.77 -4.48 5.86
N VAL A 32 -4.23 -5.68 5.55
CA VAL A 32 -5.23 -5.90 4.50
C VAL A 32 -6.27 -6.85 5.08
N GLN A 33 -7.53 -6.41 5.12
CA GLN A 33 -8.64 -7.23 5.61
C GLN A 33 -9.67 -7.39 4.50
N ILE A 34 -10.17 -8.60 4.36
CA ILE A 34 -11.17 -8.92 3.34
C ILE A 34 -12.37 -9.55 4.05
N ASN A 35 -13.56 -9.01 3.78
CA ASN A 35 -14.80 -9.49 4.38
C ASN A 35 -15.91 -9.40 3.34
N ASP A 36 -16.34 -10.57 2.82
CA ASP A 36 -17.42 -10.67 1.85
C ASP A 36 -17.28 -9.73 0.65
N GLY A 37 -16.07 -9.59 0.12
CA GLY A 37 -15.81 -8.73 -1.01
C GLY A 37 -15.47 -7.29 -0.65
N SER A 38 -15.64 -6.90 0.59
CA SER A 38 -15.18 -5.60 1.07
C SER A 38 -13.70 -5.71 1.47
N VAL A 39 -12.87 -4.87 0.89
CA VAL A 39 -11.44 -4.86 1.17
C VAL A 39 -11.10 -3.60 1.96
N HIS A 40 -10.51 -3.79 3.14
CA HIS A 40 -10.05 -2.69 3.97
C HIS A 40 -8.53 -2.70 4.00
N ILE A 41 -7.92 -1.59 3.63
CA ILE A 41 -6.48 -1.47 3.57
C ILE A 41 -6.03 -0.38 4.54
N LEU A 42 -5.19 -0.78 5.50
CA LEU A 42 -4.57 0.15 6.42
C LEU A 42 -3.16 0.42 5.92
N MET A 43 -2.87 1.67 5.60
CA MET A 43 -1.57 2.05 5.07
C MET A 43 -1.12 3.37 5.67
N THR A 44 0.14 3.70 5.42
CA THR A 44 0.72 4.96 5.87
C THR A 44 1.39 5.67 4.71
N LEU A 45 1.90 6.86 4.99
CA LEU A 45 2.69 7.66 4.06
C LEU A 45 4.08 7.86 4.65
N THR A 46 5.04 8.16 3.79
CA THR A 46 6.42 8.36 4.26
C THR A 46 6.55 9.62 5.10
N THR A 47 5.68 10.61 4.90
CA THR A 47 5.61 11.79 5.77
C THR A 47 4.15 12.19 5.97
N PRO A 48 3.81 12.77 7.13
CA PRO A 48 2.43 13.22 7.38
C PRO A 48 1.96 14.33 6.45
N ALA A 49 2.89 15.10 5.89
CA ALA A 49 2.59 16.22 5.02
C ALA A 49 2.66 15.86 3.55
N CYS A 50 2.60 14.57 3.21
CA CYS A 50 2.76 14.11 1.85
C CYS A 50 1.59 14.58 0.97
N PRO A 51 1.86 15.40 -0.07
CA PRO A 51 0.78 15.87 -0.93
C PRO A 51 0.26 14.81 -1.90
N ILE A 52 0.93 13.68 -1.99
CA ILE A 52 0.54 12.59 -2.89
C ILE A 52 -0.41 11.60 -2.25
N GLY A 53 -0.75 11.78 -0.97
CA GLY A 53 -1.63 10.85 -0.27
C GLY A 53 -2.94 10.57 -1.00
N PRO A 54 -3.72 11.61 -1.38
CA PRO A 54 -4.97 11.36 -2.11
C PRO A 54 -4.77 10.62 -3.43
N MET A 55 -3.67 10.88 -4.12
CA MET A 55 -3.37 10.20 -5.37
C MET A 55 -3.08 8.73 -5.13
N LEU A 56 -2.33 8.41 -4.09
CA LEU A 56 -2.05 7.02 -3.75
C LEU A 56 -3.32 6.28 -3.36
N ILE A 57 -4.19 6.92 -2.58
CA ILE A 57 -5.47 6.34 -2.20
C ILE A 57 -6.31 6.02 -3.44
N ASP A 58 -6.38 6.96 -4.37
CA ASP A 58 -7.13 6.75 -5.61
C ASP A 58 -6.57 5.58 -6.40
N GLN A 59 -5.25 5.48 -6.53
CA GLN A 59 -4.62 4.37 -7.24
C GLN A 59 -4.91 3.03 -6.57
N VAL A 60 -4.83 2.99 -5.24
CA VAL A 60 -5.11 1.76 -4.50
C VAL A 60 -6.55 1.33 -4.72
N GLN A 61 -7.50 2.27 -4.59
CA GLN A 61 -8.92 1.95 -4.78
C GLN A 61 -9.19 1.46 -6.19
N GLU A 62 -8.59 2.09 -7.18
CA GLU A 62 -8.80 1.70 -8.57
C GLU A 62 -8.24 0.30 -8.85
N LEU A 63 -7.00 0.05 -8.49
CA LEU A 63 -6.37 -1.23 -8.78
C LEU A 63 -7.00 -2.38 -8.03
N VAL A 64 -7.27 -2.20 -6.74
CA VAL A 64 -7.90 -3.25 -5.94
C VAL A 64 -9.34 -3.48 -6.38
N GLY A 65 -10.03 -2.40 -6.76
CA GLY A 65 -11.41 -2.48 -7.20
C GLY A 65 -11.59 -3.29 -8.48
N PHE A 66 -10.55 -3.42 -9.29
CA PHE A 66 -10.60 -4.23 -10.51
C PHE A 66 -10.45 -5.72 -10.26
N LEU A 67 -10.08 -6.13 -9.06
CA LEU A 67 -9.87 -7.54 -8.78
C LEU A 67 -11.22 -8.28 -8.74
N PRO A 68 -11.26 -9.52 -9.26
CA PRO A 68 -12.48 -10.31 -9.21
C PRO A 68 -12.94 -10.55 -7.77
N GLY A 69 -14.21 -10.33 -7.51
CA GLY A 69 -14.81 -10.56 -6.20
C GLY A 69 -14.78 -9.36 -5.27
N VAL A 70 -14.17 -8.26 -5.68
CA VAL A 70 -14.15 -7.04 -4.87
C VAL A 70 -15.45 -6.25 -5.10
N LYS A 71 -16.16 -5.95 -4.01
CA LYS A 71 -17.37 -5.14 -4.03
C LYS A 71 -17.07 -3.68 -3.74
N ASP A 72 -16.23 -3.45 -2.73
CA ASP A 72 -15.80 -2.10 -2.39
C ASP A 72 -14.41 -2.13 -1.76
N VAL A 73 -13.77 -0.99 -1.74
CA VAL A 73 -12.43 -0.82 -1.19
C VAL A 73 -12.44 0.38 -0.25
N ASP A 74 -11.99 0.17 0.96
CA ASP A 74 -11.84 1.23 1.95
C ASP A 74 -10.35 1.35 2.31
N VAL A 75 -9.82 2.55 2.21
CA VAL A 75 -8.41 2.82 2.51
C VAL A 75 -8.32 3.77 3.69
N GLU A 76 -7.63 3.34 4.73
CA GLU A 76 -7.43 4.15 5.92
C GLU A 76 -5.94 4.49 6.04
N ILE A 77 -5.64 5.76 6.27
CA ILE A 77 -4.27 6.23 6.47
C ILE A 77 -4.01 6.36 7.97
N ALA A 78 -2.95 5.74 8.43
CA ALA A 78 -2.53 5.79 9.82
C ALA A 78 -1.06 6.21 9.90
N PHE A 79 -0.74 7.02 10.91
CA PHE A 79 0.64 7.46 11.14
C PHE A 79 1.22 6.88 12.42
N ASP A 80 0.57 5.89 12.99
CA ASP A 80 1.04 5.20 14.18
C ASP A 80 0.93 3.69 13.94
N PRO A 81 2.06 2.97 13.94
CA PRO A 81 3.41 3.48 14.12
C PRO A 81 3.89 4.31 12.92
N PRO A 82 4.81 5.26 13.13
CA PRO A 82 5.32 6.06 12.03
C PRO A 82 6.19 5.21 11.10
N TRP A 83 6.11 5.51 9.81
CA TRP A 83 6.92 4.78 8.83
C TRP A 83 8.40 5.08 9.02
N SER A 84 9.22 4.06 8.82
CA SER A 84 10.67 4.20 8.79
C SER A 84 11.25 3.29 7.72
N PRO A 85 12.49 3.57 7.26
CA PRO A 85 13.14 2.71 6.26
C PRO A 85 13.29 1.26 6.68
N GLU A 86 13.30 0.99 7.98
CA GLU A 86 13.39 -0.39 8.48
C GLU A 86 12.18 -1.23 8.10
N MET A 87 11.08 -0.59 7.77
CA MET A 87 9.86 -1.29 7.34
C MET A 87 9.91 -1.74 5.89
N MET A 88 10.89 -1.26 5.14
CA MET A 88 11.05 -1.63 3.74
C MET A 88 11.51 -3.09 3.63
N SER A 89 11.17 -3.72 2.50
CA SER A 89 11.72 -5.04 2.21
C SER A 89 13.23 -4.97 2.06
N GLU A 90 13.89 -6.10 2.25
CA GLU A 90 15.34 -6.17 2.14
C GLU A 90 15.80 -5.69 0.76
N GLY A 91 15.13 -6.13 -0.29
CA GLY A 91 15.47 -5.71 -1.64
C GLY A 91 15.31 -4.23 -1.88
N ALA A 92 14.22 -3.64 -1.33
CA ALA A 92 13.99 -2.22 -1.48
C ALA A 92 15.05 -1.40 -0.73
N ARG A 93 15.42 -1.83 0.48
CA ARG A 93 16.47 -1.13 1.24
C ARG A 93 17.81 -1.15 0.50
N ALA A 94 18.16 -2.30 -0.07
CA ALA A 94 19.39 -2.43 -0.83
C ALA A 94 19.36 -1.52 -2.08
N ASP A 95 18.24 -1.54 -2.80
CA ASP A 95 18.10 -0.72 -4.02
C ASP A 95 18.18 0.76 -3.72
N MET A 96 17.69 1.19 -2.58
CA MET A 96 17.63 2.61 -2.22
C MET A 96 18.80 3.06 -1.36
N GLY A 97 19.73 2.16 -1.04
CA GLY A 97 20.95 2.51 -0.35
C GLY A 97 20.80 2.64 1.16
N PHE A 98 19.78 2.06 1.76
CA PHE A 98 19.57 2.08 3.21
C PHE A 98 20.25 0.92 3.93
N ASP A 99 20.85 0.03 3.18
CA ASP A 99 21.43 -1.19 3.74
C ASP A 99 22.91 -1.02 4.09
#